data_e3437a91b35e9d692640b71d47388847
#
_entry.id   e3437a91b35e9d692640b71d47388847
#
_cell.length_a   1.000
_cell.length_b   1.000
_cell.length_c   1.000
_cell.angle_alpha   90.00
_cell.angle_beta   90.00
_cell.angle_gamma   90.00
#
_symmetry.space_group_name_H-M   'P 1'
#
loop_
_entity.id
_entity.type
_entity.pdbx_description
1 polymer ?
#
loop_
_entity_poly.entity_id
_entity_poly.type
_entity_poly.pdbx_seq_one_letter_code
_entity_poly.pdbx_strand_id
1 'polypeptide(L)'
;MFGSNQINARLLRDYTSQDGQTLAALITERDVLLVFLRHFGCAFCREAVSDLVERRGAIESQGTRLAFVHLGSEEKAQWFFKPYGLLEVPRFSDPVGRLYEEFGLLRWNWRQYLNIESVFRMLSASLKGHRTGLPTEDIERMPGVFQIRGGEVRKAFRHKLVSDRPDYLALATAN
;
A
#
# COMPACT_ATOMS: atom_id res chain seq x y z
N MET A 1 -5.43 -11.25 20.07
CA MET A 1 -5.75 -12.44 19.28
C MET A 1 -5.96 -12.01 17.84
N PHE A 2 -4.95 -12.15 16.99
CA PHE A 2 -5.11 -11.94 15.55
C PHE A 2 -5.59 -13.28 14.98
N GLY A 3 -6.92 -13.41 14.89
CA GLY A 3 -7.56 -14.60 14.34
C GLY A 3 -7.44 -14.62 12.83
N SER A 4 -7.28 -15.80 12.29
CA SER A 4 -7.23 -16.26 10.91
C SER A 4 -6.51 -15.33 9.93
N ASN A 5 -5.49 -15.86 9.25
CA ASN A 5 -4.83 -15.22 8.10
C ASN A 5 -5.78 -15.04 6.89
N GLN A 6 -7.04 -15.43 7.04
CA GLN A 6 -8.05 -15.34 5.97
C GLN A 6 -8.81 -14.02 6.03
N ILE A 7 -8.90 -13.38 4.87
CA ILE A 7 -9.60 -12.13 4.66
C ILE A 7 -11.03 -12.43 4.23
N ASN A 8 -11.95 -11.57 4.63
CA ASN A 8 -13.36 -11.69 4.28
C ASN A 8 -13.55 -11.70 2.75
N ALA A 9 -13.89 -12.87 2.20
CA ALA A 9 -14.04 -13.08 0.76
C ALA A 9 -15.15 -12.20 0.14
N ARG A 10 -16.19 -11.83 0.89
CA ARG A 10 -17.24 -10.94 0.43
C ARG A 10 -16.70 -9.52 0.25
N LEU A 11 -15.94 -9.03 1.24
CA LEU A 11 -15.31 -7.70 1.17
C LEU A 11 -14.39 -7.59 -0.06
N LEU A 12 -13.59 -8.61 -0.34
CA LEU A 12 -12.67 -8.61 -1.48
C LEU A 12 -13.37 -8.51 -2.85
N ARG A 13 -14.64 -8.95 -2.96
CA ARG A 13 -15.44 -8.84 -4.19
C ARG A 13 -16.02 -7.43 -4.39
N ASP A 14 -16.16 -6.66 -3.30
CA ASP A 14 -16.72 -5.31 -3.35
C ASP A 14 -15.74 -4.29 -3.96
N TYR A 15 -14.45 -4.65 -4.10
CA TYR A 15 -13.42 -3.76 -4.61
C TYR A 15 -13.00 -4.15 -6.02
N THR A 16 -13.15 -3.20 -6.93
CA THR A 16 -12.79 -3.34 -8.34
C THR A 16 -11.70 -2.33 -8.68
N SER A 17 -10.68 -2.79 -9.40
CA SER A 17 -9.58 -1.96 -9.90
C SER A 17 -10.02 -1.10 -11.09
N GLN A 18 -9.16 -0.17 -11.51
CA GLN A 18 -9.41 0.73 -12.64
C GLN A 18 -9.62 0.01 -13.99
N ASP A 19 -9.14 -1.24 -14.09
CA ASP A 19 -9.29 -2.09 -15.29
C ASP A 19 -10.44 -3.10 -15.18
N GLY A 20 -11.27 -2.99 -14.13
CA GLY A 20 -12.48 -3.81 -13.94
C GLY A 20 -12.26 -5.16 -13.26
N GLN A 21 -11.03 -5.51 -12.84
CA GLN A 21 -10.76 -6.75 -12.12
C GLN A 21 -11.09 -6.59 -10.62
N THR A 22 -11.82 -7.53 -10.04
CA THR A 22 -12.05 -7.52 -8.58
C THR A 22 -10.79 -7.95 -7.82
N LEU A 23 -10.62 -7.43 -6.60
CA LEU A 23 -9.51 -7.83 -5.73
C LEU A 23 -9.56 -9.34 -5.44
N ALA A 24 -10.76 -9.92 -5.28
CA ALA A 24 -10.94 -11.35 -5.10
C ALA A 24 -10.42 -12.17 -6.31
N ALA A 25 -10.71 -11.74 -7.53
CA ALA A 25 -10.21 -12.40 -8.74
C ALA A 25 -8.70 -12.31 -8.84
N LEU A 26 -8.14 -11.11 -8.63
CA LEU A 26 -6.71 -10.86 -8.70
C LEU A 26 -5.89 -11.79 -7.79
N ILE A 27 -6.29 -11.93 -6.52
CA ILE A 27 -5.57 -12.77 -5.53
C ILE A 27 -5.80 -14.27 -5.69
N THR A 28 -6.82 -14.68 -6.46
CA THR A 28 -7.06 -16.09 -6.79
C THR A 28 -6.13 -16.57 -7.90
N GLU A 29 -5.84 -15.71 -8.87
CA GLU A 29 -5.04 -16.07 -10.05
C GLU A 29 -3.55 -16.24 -9.73
N ARG A 30 -3.00 -15.39 -8.84
CA ARG A 30 -1.56 -15.38 -8.51
C ARG A 30 -1.29 -14.77 -7.15
N ASP A 31 -0.03 -14.85 -6.72
CA ASP A 31 0.45 -14.11 -5.56
C ASP A 31 0.39 -12.60 -5.85
N VAL A 32 -0.08 -11.84 -4.88
CA VAL A 32 -0.19 -10.38 -4.97
C VAL A 32 0.55 -9.73 -3.82
N LEU A 33 1.45 -8.81 -4.13
CA LEU A 33 2.00 -7.87 -3.17
C LEU A 33 1.06 -6.65 -3.13
N LEU A 34 0.16 -6.63 -2.15
CA LEU A 34 -0.82 -5.57 -1.95
C LEU A 34 -0.26 -4.49 -1.04
N VAL A 35 -0.10 -3.28 -1.58
CA VAL A 35 0.52 -2.14 -0.90
C VAL A 35 -0.54 -1.11 -0.56
N PHE A 36 -0.74 -0.87 0.72
CA PHE A 36 -1.65 0.15 1.24
C PHE A 36 -0.91 1.46 1.41
N LEU A 37 -1.34 2.48 0.66
CA LEU A 37 -0.80 3.83 0.75
C LEU A 37 -1.59 4.65 1.77
N ARG A 38 -0.95 5.61 2.41
CA ARG A 38 -1.57 6.48 3.40
C ARG A 38 -2.41 7.57 2.73
N HIS A 39 -1.76 8.53 2.08
CA HIS A 39 -2.40 9.57 1.27
C HIS A 39 -1.40 10.08 0.21
N PHE A 40 -1.89 10.61 -0.89
CA PHE A 40 -1.05 10.98 -2.04
C PHE A 40 -0.13 12.19 -1.78
N GLY A 41 -0.40 12.98 -0.76
CA GLY A 41 0.49 14.07 -0.30
C GLY A 41 1.68 13.61 0.56
N CYS A 42 1.74 12.34 0.97
CA CYS A 42 2.76 11.83 1.89
C CYS A 42 4.10 11.59 1.16
N ALA A 43 5.19 12.23 1.63
CA ALA A 43 6.53 12.03 1.08
C ALA A 43 6.99 10.57 1.20
N PHE A 44 6.68 9.90 2.30
CA PHE A 44 7.02 8.48 2.50
C PHE A 44 6.26 7.54 1.56
N CYS A 45 4.99 7.88 1.22
CA CYS A 45 4.25 7.11 0.22
C CYS A 45 4.87 7.27 -1.17
N ARG A 46 5.32 8.47 -1.52
CA ARG A 46 6.01 8.73 -2.79
C ARG A 46 7.33 7.98 -2.86
N GLU A 47 8.11 7.98 -1.78
CA GLU A 47 9.36 7.23 -1.66
C GLU A 47 9.11 5.72 -1.77
N ALA A 48 8.10 5.19 -1.07
CA ALA A 48 7.70 3.78 -1.15
C ALA A 48 7.31 3.36 -2.58
N VAL A 49 6.55 4.20 -3.29
CA VAL A 49 6.18 3.95 -4.69
C VAL A 49 7.41 3.98 -5.59
N SER A 50 8.33 4.93 -5.40
CA SER A 50 9.60 4.99 -6.14
C SER A 50 10.45 3.73 -5.94
N ASP A 51 10.59 3.28 -4.68
CA ASP A 51 11.28 2.03 -4.34
C ASP A 51 10.65 0.80 -5.00
N LEU A 52 9.31 0.77 -5.09
CA LEU A 52 8.57 -0.32 -5.73
C LEU A 52 8.74 -0.31 -7.25
N VAL A 53 8.79 0.86 -7.88
CA VAL A 53 9.10 0.98 -9.32
C VAL A 53 10.45 0.35 -9.64
N GLU A 54 11.49 0.68 -8.87
CA GLU A 54 12.82 0.13 -9.06
C GLU A 54 12.88 -1.39 -8.89
N ARG A 55 12.06 -1.95 -7.99
CA ARG A 55 12.04 -3.38 -7.63
C ARG A 55 10.96 -4.17 -8.36
N ARG A 56 10.09 -3.52 -9.12
CA ARG A 56 8.94 -4.14 -9.77
C ARG A 56 9.33 -5.35 -10.63
N GLY A 57 10.32 -5.20 -11.49
CA GLY A 57 10.77 -6.29 -12.34
C GLY A 57 11.22 -7.52 -11.55
N ALA A 58 11.93 -7.31 -10.43
CA ALA A 58 12.36 -8.40 -9.56
C ALA A 58 11.18 -9.04 -8.78
N ILE A 59 10.19 -8.25 -8.38
CA ILE A 59 8.96 -8.75 -7.74
C ILE A 59 8.16 -9.60 -8.72
N GLU A 60 7.90 -9.09 -9.92
CA GLU A 60 7.09 -9.76 -10.93
C GLU A 60 7.77 -11.01 -11.52
N SER A 61 9.11 -11.03 -11.58
CA SER A 61 9.87 -12.23 -12.00
C SER A 61 9.73 -13.39 -11.01
N GLN A 62 9.35 -13.14 -9.77
CA GLN A 62 9.04 -14.16 -8.76
C GLN A 62 7.58 -14.68 -8.86
N GLY A 63 6.81 -14.24 -9.85
CA GLY A 63 5.40 -14.63 -10.04
C GLY A 63 4.42 -13.82 -9.18
N THR A 64 4.88 -12.82 -8.43
CA THR A 64 4.05 -11.97 -7.58
C THR A 64 3.66 -10.68 -8.32
N ARG A 65 2.36 -10.38 -8.39
CA ARG A 65 1.85 -9.15 -9.01
C ARG A 65 1.79 -8.02 -7.99
N LEU A 66 2.27 -6.84 -8.37
CA LEU A 66 2.10 -5.63 -7.57
C LEU A 66 0.68 -5.09 -7.72
N ALA A 67 0.10 -4.62 -6.61
CA ALA A 67 -1.18 -3.91 -6.58
C ALA A 67 -1.22 -2.90 -5.44
N PHE A 68 -2.06 -1.85 -5.57
CA PHE A 68 -2.16 -0.79 -4.58
C PHE A 68 -3.58 -0.66 -4.02
N VAL A 69 -3.67 -0.24 -2.74
CA VAL A 69 -4.91 0.26 -2.13
C VAL A 69 -4.67 1.69 -1.68
N HIS A 70 -5.62 2.57 -1.94
CA HIS A 70 -5.53 3.99 -1.59
C HIS A 70 -6.87 4.56 -1.11
N LEU A 71 -6.81 5.66 -0.36
CA LEU A 71 -8.00 6.34 0.20
C LEU A 71 -8.59 7.40 -0.75
N GLY A 72 -7.85 7.80 -1.79
CA GLY A 72 -8.28 8.82 -2.73
C GLY A 72 -9.23 8.30 -3.82
N SER A 73 -9.81 9.22 -4.58
CA SER A 73 -10.56 8.87 -5.79
C SER A 73 -9.65 8.32 -6.89
N GLU A 74 -10.22 7.60 -7.84
CA GLU A 74 -9.47 7.06 -8.99
C GLU A 74 -8.82 8.18 -9.82
N GLU A 75 -9.48 9.33 -9.98
CA GLU A 75 -8.91 10.49 -10.68
C GLU A 75 -7.61 10.98 -10.01
N LYS A 76 -7.62 11.13 -8.68
CA LYS A 76 -6.42 11.50 -7.92
C LYS A 76 -5.34 10.42 -7.99
N ALA A 77 -5.72 9.15 -7.98
CA ALA A 77 -4.81 8.03 -8.12
C ALA A 77 -4.12 8.04 -9.48
N GLN A 78 -4.87 8.27 -10.58
CA GLN A 78 -4.32 8.41 -11.91
C GLN A 78 -3.25 9.51 -11.97
N TRP A 79 -3.55 10.67 -11.39
CA TRP A 79 -2.60 11.77 -11.27
C TRP A 79 -1.34 11.39 -10.49
N PHE A 80 -1.51 10.68 -9.38
CA PHE A 80 -0.42 10.27 -8.50
C PHE A 80 0.48 9.22 -9.17
N PHE A 81 -0.09 8.18 -9.79
CA PHE A 81 0.67 7.05 -10.36
C PHE A 81 1.26 7.32 -11.74
N LYS A 82 0.73 8.29 -12.50
CA LYS A 82 1.18 8.62 -13.86
C LYS A 82 2.69 8.93 -13.94
N PRO A 83 3.29 9.77 -13.08
CA PRO A 83 4.73 10.07 -13.13
C PRO A 83 5.64 8.86 -12.87
N TYR A 84 5.10 7.81 -12.23
CA TYR A 84 5.82 6.57 -11.90
C TYR A 84 5.69 5.49 -12.98
N GLY A 85 4.92 5.72 -14.04
CA GLY A 85 4.65 4.70 -15.06
C GLY A 85 3.85 3.51 -14.55
N LEU A 86 2.97 3.70 -13.56
CA LEU A 86 2.22 2.64 -12.89
C LEU A 86 0.72 2.65 -13.21
N LEU A 87 0.30 3.26 -14.33
CA LEU A 87 -1.12 3.38 -14.67
C LEU A 87 -1.79 2.03 -14.94
N GLU A 88 -1.04 1.04 -15.40
CA GLU A 88 -1.51 -0.33 -15.67
C GLU A 88 -1.45 -1.26 -14.44
N VAL A 89 -0.84 -0.82 -13.35
CA VAL A 89 -0.78 -1.61 -12.10
C VAL A 89 -2.15 -1.54 -11.41
N PRO A 90 -2.75 -2.68 -11.04
CA PRO A 90 -4.04 -2.72 -10.36
C PRO A 90 -4.03 -1.86 -9.10
N ARG A 91 -5.07 -1.04 -8.94
CA ARG A 91 -5.27 -0.22 -7.75
C ARG A 91 -6.73 -0.17 -7.36
N PHE A 92 -6.96 -0.11 -6.07
CA PHE A 92 -8.29 -0.19 -5.46
C PHE A 92 -8.53 1.04 -4.59
N SER A 93 -9.60 1.77 -4.89
CA SER A 93 -10.02 2.91 -4.07
C SER A 93 -10.82 2.44 -2.87
N ASP A 94 -10.41 2.84 -1.67
CA ASP A 94 -11.08 2.54 -0.40
C ASP A 94 -11.22 3.80 0.46
N PRO A 95 -12.03 4.78 0.02
CA PRO A 95 -12.12 6.08 0.70
C PRO A 95 -12.65 6.01 2.13
N VAL A 96 -13.36 4.93 2.47
CA VAL A 96 -13.89 4.68 3.82
C VAL A 96 -12.89 3.94 4.70
N GLY A 97 -11.93 3.22 4.11
CA GLY A 97 -10.89 2.48 4.83
C GLY A 97 -11.34 1.12 5.37
N ARG A 98 -12.33 0.48 4.75
CA ARG A 98 -12.82 -0.86 5.15
C ARG A 98 -11.78 -1.95 4.92
N LEU A 99 -11.02 -1.88 3.81
CA LEU A 99 -9.90 -2.77 3.57
C LEU A 99 -8.78 -2.53 4.59
N TYR A 100 -8.48 -1.25 4.91
CA TYR A 100 -7.47 -0.93 5.93
C TYR A 100 -7.83 -1.58 7.28
N GLU A 101 -9.10 -1.54 7.67
CA GLU A 101 -9.59 -2.17 8.91
C GLU A 101 -9.47 -3.69 8.86
N GLU A 102 -9.89 -4.31 7.75
CA GLU A 102 -9.80 -5.76 7.55
C GLU A 102 -8.36 -6.27 7.64
N PHE A 103 -7.40 -5.51 7.09
CA PHE A 103 -5.98 -5.84 7.13
C PHE A 103 -5.30 -5.42 8.45
N GLY A 104 -6.05 -4.91 9.40
CA GLY A 104 -5.54 -4.50 10.72
C GLY A 104 -4.61 -3.29 10.65
N LEU A 105 -4.81 -2.41 9.65
CA LEU A 105 -4.11 -1.15 9.52
C LEU A 105 -4.85 -0.10 10.35
N LEU A 106 -4.34 0.12 11.56
CA LEU A 106 -4.96 0.96 12.57
C LEU A 106 -4.96 2.44 12.17
N ARG A 107 -5.89 3.19 12.74
CA ARG A 107 -5.82 4.65 12.75
C ARG A 107 -4.70 5.08 13.68
N TRP A 108 -3.99 6.09 13.25
CA TRP A 108 -2.83 6.60 13.93
C TRP A 108 -3.19 7.76 14.87
N ASN A 109 -2.50 7.82 16.04
CA ASN A 109 -2.63 8.92 16.97
C ASN A 109 -1.50 9.94 16.74
N TRP A 110 -1.81 11.17 16.37
CA TRP A 110 -0.87 12.24 16.06
C TRP A 110 0.19 12.50 17.16
N ARG A 111 -0.10 12.17 18.42
CA ARG A 111 0.84 12.28 19.53
C ARG A 111 2.07 11.39 19.39
N GLN A 112 2.03 10.35 18.60
CA GLN A 112 3.16 9.44 18.33
C GLN A 112 4.11 9.98 17.25
N TYR A 113 3.76 11.09 16.58
CA TYR A 113 4.54 11.69 15.49
C TYR A 113 5.73 12.54 15.96
N LEU A 114 5.76 12.92 17.20
CA LEU A 114 6.82 13.76 17.73
C LEU A 114 8.13 12.98 18.02
N ASN A 115 8.30 11.82 17.39
CA ASN A 115 9.56 11.13 17.43
C ASN A 115 10.55 11.82 16.48
N ILE A 116 11.66 12.31 17.05
CA ILE A 116 12.76 12.99 16.36
C ILE A 116 13.24 12.22 15.12
N GLU A 117 13.22 10.89 15.16
CA GLU A 117 13.62 10.03 14.04
C GLU A 117 12.71 10.19 12.81
N SER A 118 11.40 10.33 13.00
CA SER A 118 10.44 10.56 11.92
C SER A 118 10.64 11.93 11.26
N VAL A 119 11.01 12.95 12.03
CA VAL A 119 11.33 14.28 11.51
C VAL A 119 12.60 14.27 10.68
N PHE A 120 13.67 13.61 11.15
CA PHE A 120 14.92 13.46 10.39
C PHE A 120 14.72 12.68 9.09
N ARG A 121 13.95 11.61 9.10
CA ARG A 121 13.62 10.84 7.89
C ARG A 121 12.76 11.63 6.91
N MET A 122 11.83 12.45 7.40
CA MET A 122 11.03 13.35 6.54
C MET A 122 11.91 14.38 5.83
N LEU A 123 12.89 14.96 6.53
CA LEU A 123 13.88 15.85 5.91
C LEU A 123 14.70 15.12 4.83
N SER A 124 15.15 13.89 5.11
CA SER A 124 15.94 13.11 4.14
C SER A 124 15.12 12.71 2.91
N ALA A 125 13.84 12.37 3.08
CA ALA A 125 12.93 12.08 1.96
C ALA A 125 12.68 13.34 1.10
N SER A 126 12.56 14.51 1.73
CA SER A 126 12.42 15.79 1.02
C SER A 126 13.68 16.16 0.23
N LEU A 127 14.87 15.87 0.76
CA LEU A 127 16.14 16.08 0.08
C LEU A 127 16.31 15.17 -1.16
N LYS A 128 15.66 13.99 -1.16
CA LYS A 128 15.59 13.10 -2.32
C LYS A 128 14.55 13.53 -3.38
N GLY A 129 13.93 14.70 -3.22
CA GLY A 129 12.96 15.25 -4.17
C GLY A 129 11.50 14.82 -3.91
N HIS A 130 11.22 14.04 -2.87
CA HIS A 130 9.87 13.65 -2.50
C HIS A 130 9.19 14.71 -1.64
N ARG A 131 8.53 15.67 -2.30
CA ARG A 131 7.86 16.79 -1.60
C ARG A 131 6.56 16.34 -0.95
N THR A 132 6.31 16.80 0.26
CA THR A 132 5.03 16.66 0.95
C THR A 132 4.01 17.61 0.30
N GLY A 133 2.88 17.06 -0.16
CA GLY A 133 1.72 17.84 -0.61
C GLY A 133 0.72 18.04 0.51
N LEU A 134 -0.32 18.84 0.25
CA LEU A 134 -1.44 18.95 1.18
C LEU A 134 -2.14 17.58 1.31
N PRO A 135 -2.52 17.16 2.53
CA PRO A 135 -3.28 15.94 2.73
C PRO A 135 -4.66 16.10 2.09
N THR A 136 -5.04 15.14 1.26
CA THR A 136 -6.31 15.15 0.53
C THR A 136 -7.25 14.02 0.98
N GLU A 137 -6.75 13.11 1.81
CA GLU A 137 -7.43 11.92 2.33
C GLU A 137 -7.25 11.82 3.86
N ASP A 138 -7.82 10.78 4.47
CA ASP A 138 -7.66 10.47 5.89
C ASP A 138 -6.18 10.27 6.25
N ILE A 139 -5.59 11.25 6.93
CA ILE A 139 -4.17 11.25 7.32
C ILE A 139 -3.86 10.32 8.49
N GLU A 140 -4.88 9.76 9.13
CA GLU A 140 -4.72 8.91 10.31
C GLU A 140 -4.49 7.44 9.98
N ARG A 141 -4.71 7.00 8.74
CA ARG A 141 -4.51 5.61 8.36
C ARG A 141 -3.03 5.27 8.18
N MET A 142 -2.62 4.15 8.77
CA MET A 142 -1.26 3.63 8.63
C MET A 142 -1.12 2.81 7.34
N PRO A 143 0.04 2.90 6.67
CA PRO A 143 0.33 2.07 5.52
C PRO A 143 0.67 0.63 5.91
N GLY A 144 0.68 -0.27 4.93
CA GLY A 144 1.08 -1.65 5.11
C GLY A 144 1.36 -2.35 3.79
N VAL A 145 2.04 -3.48 3.86
CA VAL A 145 2.37 -4.33 2.71
C VAL A 145 2.06 -5.77 3.03
N PHE A 146 1.33 -6.44 2.15
CA PHE A 146 0.86 -7.81 2.37
C PHE A 146 1.09 -8.66 1.12
N GLN A 147 1.65 -9.85 1.31
CA GLN A 147 1.61 -10.89 0.30
C GLN A 147 0.36 -11.73 0.52
N ILE A 148 -0.46 -11.86 -0.53
CA ILE A 148 -1.76 -12.52 -0.46
C ILE A 148 -1.89 -13.53 -1.60
N ARG A 149 -2.48 -14.69 -1.29
CA ARG A 149 -2.89 -15.70 -2.26
C ARG A 149 -4.20 -16.36 -1.83
N GLY A 150 -5.16 -16.48 -2.73
CA GLY A 150 -6.41 -17.20 -2.47
C GLY A 150 -7.22 -16.68 -1.27
N GLY A 151 -7.09 -15.40 -0.93
CA GLY A 151 -7.74 -14.79 0.24
C GLY A 151 -6.99 -14.97 1.56
N GLU A 152 -5.80 -15.58 1.54
CA GLU A 152 -4.96 -15.77 2.72
C GLU A 152 -3.75 -14.82 2.70
N VAL A 153 -3.51 -14.15 3.82
CA VAL A 153 -2.29 -13.35 4.02
C VAL A 153 -1.14 -14.29 4.35
N ARG A 154 -0.16 -14.37 3.46
CA ARG A 154 1.06 -15.18 3.62
C ARG A 154 2.13 -14.46 4.41
N LYS A 155 2.35 -13.18 4.08
CA LYS A 155 3.29 -12.31 4.75
C LYS A 155 2.66 -10.93 4.95
N ALA A 156 3.01 -10.27 6.04
CA ALA A 156 2.47 -8.96 6.38
C ALA A 156 3.54 -8.06 6.99
N PHE A 157 3.59 -6.83 6.52
CA PHE A 157 4.33 -5.76 7.17
C PHE A 157 3.36 -4.61 7.45
N ARG A 158 3.07 -4.39 8.72
CA ARG A 158 2.27 -3.24 9.19
C ARG A 158 3.20 -2.20 9.76
N HIS A 159 3.16 -1.00 9.20
CA HIS A 159 4.00 0.08 9.66
C HIS A 159 3.64 0.47 11.11
N LYS A 160 4.63 0.57 11.95
CA LYS A 160 4.53 1.15 13.30
C LYS A 160 4.81 2.64 13.26
N LEU A 161 5.74 3.05 12.42
CA LEU A 161 6.05 4.44 12.09
C LEU A 161 5.78 4.66 10.59
N VAL A 162 5.39 5.86 10.22
CA VAL A 162 5.18 6.22 8.80
C VAL A 162 6.44 6.15 7.96
N SER A 163 7.59 6.21 8.61
CA SER A 163 8.94 6.13 8.01
C SER A 163 9.48 4.72 7.90
N ASP A 164 8.75 3.70 8.39
CA ASP A 164 9.19 2.32 8.28
C ASP A 164 9.34 1.92 6.81
N ARG A 165 10.33 1.07 6.54
CA ARG A 165 10.61 0.56 5.20
C ARG A 165 10.66 -0.95 5.23
N PRO A 166 9.70 -1.63 4.57
CA PRO A 166 9.74 -3.06 4.43
C PRO A 166 10.77 -3.51 3.39
N ASP A 167 11.26 -4.72 3.52
CA ASP A 167 11.93 -5.41 2.44
C ASP A 167 10.87 -5.97 1.47
N TYR A 168 10.60 -5.23 0.41
CA TYR A 168 9.57 -5.58 -0.59
C TYR A 168 9.88 -6.90 -1.30
N LEU A 169 11.16 -7.20 -1.56
CA LEU A 169 11.56 -8.44 -2.23
C LEU A 169 11.35 -9.65 -1.32
N ALA A 170 11.74 -9.54 -0.05
CA ALA A 170 11.51 -10.59 0.94
C ALA A 170 10.00 -10.84 1.16
N LEU A 171 9.18 -9.77 1.12
CA LEU A 171 7.73 -9.90 1.21
C LEU A 171 7.11 -10.53 -0.05
N ALA A 172 7.64 -10.24 -1.24
CA ALA A 172 7.12 -10.74 -2.50
C ALA A 172 7.48 -12.20 -2.78
N THR A 173 8.52 -12.75 -2.14
CA THR A 173 8.96 -14.13 -2.37
C THR A 173 7.88 -15.11 -1.92
N ALA A 174 7.42 -15.99 -2.83
CA ALA A 174 6.58 -17.12 -2.47
C ALA A 174 7.36 -18.10 -1.58
N ASN A 175 6.73 -18.57 -0.52
CA ASN A 175 7.27 -19.69 0.28
C ASN A 175 6.82 -21.00 -0.33
#